data_765f64eff8b5b083e7195701bb47a8f9
#
_entry.id   765f64eff8b5b083e7195701bb47a8f9
#
_cell.length_a   1.000
_cell.length_b   1.000
_cell.length_c   1.000
_cell.angle_alpha   90.00
_cell.angle_beta   90.00
_cell.angle_gamma   90.00
#
_symmetry.space_group_name_H-M   'P 1'
#
loop_
_entity.id
_entity.type
_entity.pdbx_description
1 polymer ?
#
loop_
_entity_poly.entity_id
_entity_poly.type
_entity_poly.pdbx_seq_one_letter_code
_entity_poly.pdbx_strand_id
1 'polypeptide(L)'
;MNLYWSPSAIEDLKHLRAYIARDNPPAAAEVAKTVLKTVERLRQFPSMGRPGRVPDTRELVVPGTPLVIPYTVTERGVEIIAVLHGARMWPEEPPP
;
A
#
# COMPACT_ATOMS: atom_id res chain seq x y z
N MET A 1 -15.65 -4.20 6.27
CA MET A 1 -15.70 -4.17 4.82
C MET A 1 -14.81 -5.23 4.20
N ASN A 2 -15.13 -5.63 2.99
CA ASN A 2 -14.24 -6.50 2.23
C ASN A 2 -12.96 -5.76 1.84
N LEU A 3 -11.90 -6.51 1.65
CA LEU A 3 -10.60 -5.96 1.29
C LEU A 3 -10.07 -6.73 0.07
N TYR A 4 -9.73 -6.00 -0.96
CA TYR A 4 -9.23 -6.57 -2.21
C TYR A 4 -7.87 -5.98 -2.55
N TRP A 5 -6.94 -6.82 -2.96
CA TRP A 5 -5.64 -6.38 -3.45
C TRP A 5 -5.65 -6.45 -4.96
N SER A 6 -5.33 -5.34 -5.61
CA SER A 6 -5.18 -5.37 -7.06
C SER A 6 -3.96 -6.23 -7.43
N PRO A 7 -3.93 -6.79 -8.64
CA PRO A 7 -2.75 -7.52 -9.10
C PRO A 7 -1.48 -6.67 -9.02
N SER A 8 -1.56 -5.39 -9.35
CA SER A 8 -0.41 -4.48 -9.26
C SER A 8 0.08 -4.33 -7.83
N ALA A 9 -0.83 -4.20 -6.86
CA ALA A 9 -0.45 -4.07 -5.47
C ALA A 9 0.24 -5.32 -4.94
N ILE A 10 -0.24 -6.49 -5.35
CA ILE A 10 0.38 -7.77 -4.99
C ILE A 10 1.80 -7.83 -5.54
N GLU A 11 1.96 -7.47 -6.82
CA GLU A 11 3.29 -7.47 -7.44
C GLU A 11 4.23 -6.46 -6.79
N ASP A 12 3.72 -5.28 -6.45
CA ASP A 12 4.51 -4.27 -5.75
C ASP A 12 5.06 -4.82 -4.43
N LEU A 13 4.21 -5.48 -3.66
CA LEU A 13 4.63 -6.03 -2.38
C LEU A 13 5.66 -7.15 -2.55
N LYS A 14 5.46 -8.01 -3.56
CA LYS A 14 6.42 -9.08 -3.86
C LYS A 14 7.77 -8.51 -4.25
N HIS A 15 7.80 -7.52 -5.12
CA HIS A 15 9.03 -6.89 -5.58
C HIS A 15 9.76 -6.19 -4.44
N LEU A 16 9.02 -5.48 -3.60
CA LEU A 16 9.59 -4.80 -2.45
C LEU A 16 10.23 -5.79 -1.49
N ARG A 17 9.50 -6.87 -1.17
CA ARG A 17 10.00 -7.90 -0.28
C ARG A 17 11.27 -8.56 -0.83
N ALA A 18 11.27 -8.90 -2.12
CA ALA A 18 12.43 -9.50 -2.77
C ALA A 18 13.63 -8.55 -2.74
N TYR A 19 13.40 -7.28 -2.99
CA TYR A 19 14.45 -6.28 -2.97
C TYR A 19 15.10 -6.16 -1.58
N ILE A 20 14.30 -6.07 -0.54
CA ILE A 20 14.82 -5.98 0.84
C ILE A 20 15.53 -7.28 1.24
N ALA A 21 14.99 -8.41 0.82
CA ALA A 21 15.54 -9.72 1.18
C ALA A 21 16.91 -9.97 0.59
N ARG A 22 17.31 -9.25 -0.44
CA ARG A 22 18.65 -9.37 -1.01
C ARG A 22 19.74 -9.05 0.02
N ASP A 23 19.47 -8.08 0.90
CA ASP A 23 20.42 -7.67 1.90
C ASP A 23 20.04 -8.11 3.31
N ASN A 24 18.75 -8.24 3.58
CA ASN A 24 18.27 -8.51 4.93
C ASN A 24 16.95 -9.27 4.91
N PRO A 25 16.99 -10.61 4.79
CA PRO A 25 15.76 -11.41 4.77
C PRO A 25 14.83 -11.21 5.97
N PRO A 26 15.33 -11.13 7.21
CA PRO A 26 14.43 -10.85 8.33
C PRO A 26 13.70 -9.52 8.22
N ALA A 27 14.38 -8.47 7.74
CA ALA A 27 13.76 -7.16 7.54
C ALA A 27 12.68 -7.23 6.49
N ALA A 28 12.90 -8.01 5.41
CA ALA A 28 11.90 -8.18 4.36
C ALA A 28 10.61 -8.78 4.92
N ALA A 29 10.74 -9.81 5.75
CA ALA A 29 9.60 -10.46 6.36
C ALA A 29 8.85 -9.49 7.29
N GLU A 30 9.58 -8.70 8.07
CA GLU A 30 8.98 -7.74 8.99
C GLU A 30 8.23 -6.63 8.25
N VAL A 31 8.80 -6.11 7.16
CA VAL A 31 8.16 -5.07 6.37
C VAL A 31 6.86 -5.60 5.76
N ALA A 32 6.91 -6.78 5.16
CA ALA A 32 5.72 -7.40 4.56
C ALA A 32 4.62 -7.61 5.61
N LYS A 33 5.00 -8.08 6.79
CA LYS A 33 4.08 -8.30 7.90
C LYS A 33 3.44 -6.98 8.34
N THR A 34 4.24 -5.93 8.47
CA THR A 34 3.75 -4.61 8.87
C THR A 34 2.77 -4.05 7.84
N VAL A 35 3.07 -4.20 6.55
CA VAL A 35 2.17 -3.77 5.48
C VAL A 35 0.83 -4.49 5.57
N LEU A 36 0.86 -5.81 5.67
CA LEU A 36 -0.37 -6.60 5.73
C LEU A 36 -1.21 -6.25 6.95
N LYS A 37 -0.56 -6.09 8.09
CA LYS A 37 -1.23 -5.75 9.34
C LYS A 37 -1.86 -4.36 9.27
N THR A 38 -1.15 -3.40 8.72
CA THR A 38 -1.64 -2.03 8.59
C THR A 38 -2.84 -1.98 7.66
N VAL A 39 -2.75 -2.67 6.52
CA VAL A 39 -3.83 -2.71 5.53
C VAL A 39 -5.09 -3.37 6.08
N GLU A 40 -4.94 -4.43 6.91
CA GLU A 40 -6.10 -5.09 7.50
C GLU A 40 -6.98 -4.16 8.32
N ARG A 41 -6.39 -3.12 8.88
CA ARG A 41 -7.16 -2.14 9.67
C ARG A 41 -8.19 -1.40 8.84
N LEU A 42 -8.00 -1.34 7.53
CA LEU A 42 -8.95 -0.68 6.64
C LEU A 42 -10.32 -1.37 6.60
N ARG A 43 -10.39 -2.63 7.00
CA ARG A 43 -11.68 -3.33 7.09
C ARG A 43 -12.60 -2.67 8.09
N GLN A 44 -12.06 -2.18 9.20
CA GLN A 44 -12.82 -1.49 10.23
C GLN A 44 -12.83 0.02 10.05
N PHE A 45 -11.73 0.56 9.54
CA PHE A 45 -11.52 2.01 9.43
C PHE A 45 -11.16 2.41 8.01
N PRO A 46 -12.11 2.29 7.06
CA PRO A 46 -11.80 2.57 5.66
C PRO A 46 -11.42 4.01 5.37
N SER A 47 -11.77 4.94 6.25
CA SER A 47 -11.45 6.37 6.06
C SER A 47 -10.18 6.80 6.77
N MET A 48 -9.40 5.86 7.33
CA MET A 48 -8.22 6.24 8.12
C MET A 48 -7.08 6.82 7.29
N GLY A 49 -7.01 6.52 6.00
CA GLY A 49 -6.01 7.11 5.14
C GLY A 49 -6.31 8.56 4.83
N ARG A 50 -5.26 9.33 4.52
CA ARG A 50 -5.43 10.73 4.11
C ARG A 50 -5.98 10.79 2.69
N PRO A 51 -6.59 11.91 2.28
CA PRO A 51 -7.01 12.08 0.88
C PRO A 51 -5.81 11.88 -0.04
N GLY A 52 -6.01 11.09 -1.09
CA GLY A 52 -4.96 10.80 -2.05
C GLY A 52 -4.80 11.92 -3.07
N ARG A 53 -3.68 11.90 -3.80
CA ARG A 53 -3.43 12.87 -4.84
C ARG A 53 -4.27 12.61 -6.09
N VAL A 54 -4.80 11.42 -6.26
CA VAL A 54 -5.75 11.10 -7.32
C VAL A 54 -7.16 11.21 -6.72
N PRO A 55 -8.12 11.86 -7.42
CA PRO A 55 -9.48 11.97 -6.90
C PRO A 55 -10.09 10.63 -6.54
N ASP A 56 -10.88 10.62 -5.46
CA ASP A 56 -11.58 9.44 -4.95
C ASP A 56 -10.67 8.35 -4.42
N THR A 57 -9.39 8.68 -4.16
CA THR A 57 -8.47 7.74 -3.50
C THR A 57 -8.05 8.28 -2.14
N ARG A 58 -7.50 7.37 -1.35
CA ARG A 58 -6.85 7.68 -0.08
C ARG A 58 -5.48 7.05 -0.05
N GLU A 59 -4.63 7.53 0.82
CA GLU A 59 -3.27 7.01 1.00
C GLU A 59 -3.05 6.63 2.44
N LEU A 60 -2.66 5.38 2.65
CA LEU A 60 -2.36 4.87 3.98
C LEU A 60 -0.85 4.86 4.18
N VAL A 61 -0.38 5.56 5.20
CA VAL A 61 1.04 5.56 5.55
C VAL A 61 1.31 4.36 6.44
N VAL A 62 2.34 3.60 6.11
CA VAL A 62 2.72 2.41 6.90
C VAL A 62 3.73 2.84 7.96
N PRO A 63 3.37 2.74 9.26
CA PRO A 63 4.23 3.22 10.34
C PRO A 63 5.62 2.59 10.32
N GLY A 64 6.64 3.40 10.59
CA GLY A 64 8.02 2.92 10.65
C GLY A 64 8.64 2.60 9.31
N THR A 65 7.99 2.95 8.21
CA THR A 65 8.48 2.69 6.86
C THR A 65 8.23 3.91 5.99
N PRO A 66 8.94 4.04 4.85
CA PRO A 66 8.64 5.10 3.88
C PRO A 66 7.51 4.70 2.92
N LEU A 67 6.72 3.69 3.23
CA LEU A 67 5.73 3.16 2.32
C LEU A 67 4.40 3.87 2.43
N VAL A 68 3.77 4.07 1.28
CA VAL A 68 2.43 4.65 1.16
C VAL A 68 1.60 3.70 0.33
N ILE A 69 0.38 3.45 0.76
CA ILE A 69 -0.50 2.48 0.12
C ILE A 69 -1.76 3.20 -0.35
N PRO A 70 -1.82 3.55 -1.64
CA PRO A 70 -3.05 4.11 -2.21
C PRO A 70 -4.16 3.08 -2.24
N TYR A 71 -5.35 3.51 -1.92
CA TYR A 71 -6.53 2.65 -1.96
C TYR A 71 -7.77 3.46 -2.28
N THR A 72 -8.83 2.78 -2.65
CA THR A 72 -10.13 3.40 -2.88
C THR A 72 -11.20 2.60 -2.15
N VAL A 73 -12.30 3.27 -1.79
CA VAL A 73 -13.42 2.62 -1.12
C VAL A 73 -14.62 2.68 -2.07
N THR A 74 -15.18 1.52 -2.34
CA THR A 74 -16.35 1.38 -3.22
C THR A 74 -17.43 0.63 -2.49
N GLU A 75 -18.57 0.41 -3.14
CA GLU A 75 -19.65 -0.39 -2.59
C GLU A 75 -19.19 -1.82 -2.31
N ARG A 76 -18.22 -2.31 -3.06
CA ARG A 76 -17.68 -3.68 -2.90
C ARG A 76 -16.74 -3.80 -1.71
N GLY A 77 -16.17 -2.70 -1.26
CA GLY A 77 -15.22 -2.69 -0.16
C GLY A 77 -14.01 -1.81 -0.46
N VAL A 78 -12.91 -2.13 0.16
CA VAL A 78 -11.65 -1.41 0.01
C VAL A 78 -10.79 -2.12 -1.03
N GLU A 79 -10.32 -1.39 -2.03
CA GLU A 79 -9.40 -1.92 -3.03
C GLU A 79 -8.03 -1.28 -2.86
N ILE A 80 -7.01 -2.12 -2.64
CA ILE A 80 -5.61 -1.68 -2.53
C ILE A 80 -5.06 -1.54 -3.94
N ILE A 81 -4.63 -0.34 -4.30
CA ILE A 81 -4.22 -0.01 -5.67
C ILE A 81 -2.75 -0.31 -5.91
N ALA A 82 -1.90 0.02 -4.95
CA ALA A 82 -0.46 -0.10 -5.12
C ALA A 82 0.24 -0.10 -3.75
N VAL A 83 1.51 -0.45 -3.74
CA VAL A 83 2.39 -0.25 -2.58
C VAL A 83 3.56 0.58 -3.10
N LEU A 84 3.68 1.81 -2.63
CA LEU A 84 4.64 2.75 -3.16
C LEU A 84 5.62 3.22 -2.09
N HIS A 85 6.83 3.51 -2.52
CA HIS A 85 7.76 4.25 -1.68
C HIS A 85 7.25 5.69 -1.62
N GLY A 86 7.22 6.29 -0.42
CA GLY A 86 6.58 7.59 -0.21
C GLY A 86 7.08 8.73 -1.06
N ALA A 87 8.33 8.66 -1.52
CA ALA A 87 8.91 9.69 -2.37
C ALA A 87 8.59 9.49 -3.85
N ARG A 88 8.00 8.34 -4.22
CA ARG A 88 7.71 8.05 -5.62
C ARG A 88 6.34 8.54 -6.00
N MET A 89 6.20 8.82 -7.28
CA MET A 89 4.93 9.22 -7.87
C MET A 89 4.10 7.99 -8.16
N TRP A 90 2.80 8.20 -8.28
CA TRP A 90 1.90 7.17 -8.75
C TRP A 90 2.33 6.73 -10.15
N PRO A 91 2.13 5.43 -10.49
CA PRO A 91 2.56 4.92 -11.80
C PRO A 91 1.99 5.68 -12.99
N GLU A 92 0.76 6.19 -12.88
CA GLU A 92 0.08 6.90 -13.94
C GLU A 92 0.37 8.39 -13.97
N GLU A 93 1.14 8.90 -13.02
CA GLU A 93 1.49 10.31 -13.01
C GLU A 93 2.64 10.58 -13.96
N PRO A 94 2.53 11.64 -14.77
CA PRO A 94 3.66 12.01 -15.60
C PRO A 94 4.82 12.49 -14.72
N PRO A 95 6.06 12.33 -15.19
CA PRO A 95 7.20 12.89 -14.46
C PRO A 95 7.06 14.40 -14.34
N PRO A 96 7.55 14.98 -13.27
CA PRO A 96 7.55 16.45 -13.13
C PRO A 96 8.41 17.12 -14.17
#